data_1ba95b79721474a0c425480170905c23
#
_entry.id   1ba95b79721474a0c425480170905c23
#
_cell.length_a   1.000
_cell.length_b   1.000
_cell.length_c   1.000
_cell.angle_alpha   90.00
_cell.angle_beta   90.00
_cell.angle_gamma   90.00
#
_symmetry.space_group_name_H-M   'P 1'
#
loop_
_entity.id
_entity.type
_entity.pdbx_description
1 polymer ?
#
loop_
_entity_poly.entity_id
_entity_poly.type
_entity_poly.pdbx_seq_one_letter_code
_entity_poly.pdbx_strand_id
1 'polypeptide(L)'
;KQKNLLCLFIGCAMTMVSCSQSANNSQDSALAGGDRPPFEYTDADRTFGVVLEISSDSLITCNNNFSGQDSDPLILDTSNPAFTDFLSNWFASMDSVQINRLKNGSELHISVGDGVTDATIEKVKRSVMKCGIKGMSISNF
;
A
#
# COMPACT_ATOMS: atom_id res chain seq x y z
N LYS A 1 -42.47 8.25 45.49
CA LYS A 1 -42.75 9.11 44.32
C LYS A 1 -42.16 8.45 43.12
N GLN A 2 -42.99 7.69 42.40
CA GLN A 2 -42.64 7.10 41.10
C GLN A 2 -42.75 8.21 40.07
N LYS A 3 -41.73 8.32 39.20
CA LYS A 3 -41.84 9.07 37.96
C LYS A 3 -41.69 8.07 36.81
N ASN A 4 -42.83 7.84 36.17
CA ASN A 4 -42.93 7.06 34.95
C ASN A 4 -42.17 7.76 33.84
N LEU A 5 -41.20 7.05 33.25
CA LEU A 5 -40.55 7.48 32.02
C LEU A 5 -41.19 6.71 30.85
N LEU A 6 -41.96 7.43 30.12
CA LEU A 6 -42.67 6.95 28.92
C LEU A 6 -41.65 6.83 27.79
N CYS A 7 -41.27 5.60 27.43
CA CYS A 7 -40.47 5.34 26.24
C CYS A 7 -41.36 5.45 25.00
N LEU A 8 -41.16 6.51 24.27
CA LEU A 8 -41.79 6.69 22.96
C LEU A 8 -41.00 5.90 21.92
N PHE A 9 -41.56 4.76 21.47
CA PHE A 9 -41.03 4.03 20.35
C PHE A 9 -41.35 4.81 19.05
N ILE A 10 -40.39 5.47 18.48
CA ILE A 10 -40.45 5.98 17.13
C ILE A 10 -40.05 4.86 16.20
N GLY A 11 -41.05 4.27 15.55
CA GLY A 11 -40.83 3.29 14.50
C GLY A 11 -40.10 3.92 13.32
N CYS A 12 -38.86 3.52 13.11
CA CYS A 12 -38.12 3.85 11.90
C CYS A 12 -38.58 2.89 10.80
N ALA A 13 -39.46 3.37 9.94
CA ALA A 13 -39.81 2.69 8.72
C ALA A 13 -38.58 2.64 7.81
N MET A 14 -37.93 1.48 7.74
CA MET A 14 -36.92 1.22 6.72
C MET A 14 -37.61 1.13 5.36
N THR A 15 -37.57 2.20 4.62
CA THR A 15 -37.80 2.14 3.19
C THR A 15 -36.63 1.42 2.56
N MET A 16 -36.82 0.16 2.22
CA MET A 16 -35.96 -0.59 1.32
C MET A 16 -35.98 0.13 -0.03
N VAL A 17 -35.01 1.00 -0.27
CA VAL A 17 -34.71 1.44 -1.62
C VAL A 17 -34.09 0.23 -2.32
N SER A 18 -34.96 -0.48 -3.04
CA SER A 18 -34.53 -1.48 -4.00
C SER A 18 -33.75 -0.73 -5.08
N CYS A 19 -32.43 -0.70 -4.96
CA CYS A 19 -31.58 -0.41 -6.11
C CYS A 19 -31.83 -1.55 -7.12
N SER A 20 -32.74 -1.33 -8.03
CA SER A 20 -32.74 -2.09 -9.27
C SER A 20 -31.41 -1.74 -9.96
N GLN A 21 -30.43 -2.59 -9.80
CA GLN A 21 -29.33 -2.65 -10.72
C GLN A 21 -29.93 -2.94 -12.08
N SER A 22 -30.10 -1.91 -12.89
CA SER A 22 -30.26 -2.12 -14.30
C SER A 22 -28.96 -2.78 -14.71
N ALA A 23 -29.05 -4.08 -14.94
CA ALA A 23 -28.02 -4.82 -15.63
C ALA A 23 -27.98 -4.24 -17.04
N ASN A 24 -27.21 -3.19 -17.23
CA ASN A 24 -26.70 -2.86 -18.52
C ASN A 24 -25.75 -3.99 -18.88
N ASN A 25 -26.33 -5.08 -19.31
CA ASN A 25 -25.65 -6.00 -20.18
C ASN A 25 -25.29 -5.21 -21.42
N SER A 26 -24.16 -4.57 -21.37
CA SER A 26 -23.43 -4.19 -22.55
C SER A 26 -23.07 -5.51 -23.24
N GLN A 27 -23.94 -5.89 -24.16
CA GLN A 27 -23.70 -7.01 -25.06
C GLN A 27 -22.57 -6.71 -26.06
N ASP A 28 -21.65 -5.85 -25.71
CA ASP A 28 -20.47 -5.57 -26.53
C ASP A 28 -19.37 -6.62 -26.43
N SER A 29 -19.56 -7.63 -25.59
CA SER A 29 -18.60 -8.74 -25.49
C SER A 29 -18.75 -9.76 -26.63
N ALA A 30 -19.74 -9.66 -27.46
CA ALA A 30 -19.98 -10.64 -28.55
C ALA A 30 -19.11 -10.41 -29.79
N LEU A 31 -18.37 -9.32 -29.89
CA LEU A 31 -17.54 -8.99 -31.05
C LEU A 31 -16.03 -9.21 -30.83
N ALA A 32 -15.61 -9.62 -29.65
CA ALA A 32 -14.22 -9.94 -29.40
C ALA A 32 -13.92 -11.42 -29.67
N GLY A 33 -14.16 -11.85 -30.88
CA GLY A 33 -13.67 -13.12 -31.42
C GLY A 33 -12.19 -13.05 -31.81
N GLY A 34 -11.40 -12.23 -31.16
CA GLY A 34 -9.96 -12.22 -31.29
C GLY A 34 -9.37 -12.76 -29.99
N ASP A 35 -8.51 -13.76 -30.09
CA ASP A 35 -7.61 -14.19 -29.05
C ASP A 35 -6.81 -12.97 -28.57
N ARG A 36 -7.39 -12.18 -27.66
CA ARG A 36 -6.60 -11.26 -26.88
C ARG A 36 -5.76 -12.13 -25.96
N PRO A 37 -4.44 -12.07 -26.05
CA PRO A 37 -3.61 -12.75 -25.07
C PRO A 37 -4.09 -12.30 -23.69
N PRO A 38 -4.12 -13.20 -22.70
CA PRO A 38 -4.45 -12.81 -21.34
C PRO A 38 -3.60 -11.60 -20.98
N PHE A 39 -4.22 -10.55 -20.44
CA PHE A 39 -3.54 -9.33 -20.08
C PHE A 39 -2.46 -9.72 -19.07
N GLU A 40 -1.24 -9.76 -19.53
CA GLU A 40 -0.09 -10.06 -18.69
C GLU A 40 0.17 -8.77 -17.88
N TYR A 41 -0.26 -8.78 -16.61
CA TYR A 41 0.12 -7.73 -15.67
C TYR A 41 1.64 -7.78 -15.52
N THR A 42 2.31 -6.84 -16.12
CA THR A 42 3.71 -6.61 -15.81
C THR A 42 3.81 -6.02 -14.41
N ASP A 43 4.86 -6.32 -13.66
CA ASP A 43 5.07 -5.73 -12.32
C ASP A 43 5.07 -4.19 -12.34
N ALA A 44 5.32 -3.58 -13.51
CA ALA A 44 5.24 -2.13 -13.73
C ALA A 44 3.82 -1.54 -13.53
N ASP A 45 2.77 -2.35 -13.73
CA ASP A 45 1.38 -1.91 -13.57
C ASP A 45 0.90 -2.00 -12.11
N ARG A 46 1.71 -2.57 -11.23
CA ARG A 46 1.37 -2.76 -9.83
C ARG A 46 1.70 -1.51 -9.04
N THR A 47 0.69 -0.87 -8.49
CA THR A 47 0.89 0.24 -7.53
C THR A 47 1.16 -0.32 -6.15
N PHE A 48 2.37 -0.10 -5.64
CA PHE A 48 2.73 -0.46 -4.28
C PHE A 48 2.35 0.66 -3.31
N GLY A 49 1.94 0.26 -2.10
CA GLY A 49 1.62 1.22 -1.03
C GLY A 49 2.85 1.96 -0.52
N VAL A 50 4.01 1.30 -0.52
CA VAL A 50 5.30 1.90 -0.17
C VAL A 50 6.35 1.52 -1.19
N VAL A 51 7.14 2.50 -1.64
CA VAL A 51 8.29 2.30 -2.51
C VAL A 51 9.54 2.88 -1.83
N LEU A 52 10.58 2.06 -1.71
CA LEU A 52 11.90 2.46 -1.25
C LEU A 52 12.85 2.46 -2.46
N GLU A 53 13.30 3.62 -2.89
CA GLU A 53 14.22 3.77 -4.01
C GLU A 53 15.65 3.90 -3.49
N ILE A 54 16.50 2.92 -3.75
CA ILE A 54 17.92 2.95 -3.41
C ILE A 54 18.66 3.52 -4.62
N SER A 55 18.96 4.80 -4.60
CA SER A 55 19.62 5.49 -5.73
C SER A 55 21.14 5.32 -5.72
N SER A 56 21.73 5.06 -4.55
CA SER A 56 23.16 4.80 -4.36
C SER A 56 23.39 4.05 -3.04
N ASP A 57 24.63 3.66 -2.78
CA ASP A 57 24.98 2.99 -1.52
C ASP A 57 24.75 3.86 -0.27
N SER A 58 24.57 5.16 -0.42
CA SER A 58 24.32 6.08 0.69
C SER A 58 22.95 6.74 0.67
N LEU A 59 22.16 6.60 -0.38
CA LEU A 59 20.93 7.36 -0.54
C LEU A 59 19.73 6.48 -0.81
N ILE A 60 18.72 6.61 0.03
CA ILE A 60 17.40 5.98 -0.16
C ILE A 60 16.29 7.02 -0.06
N THR A 61 15.34 6.94 -0.96
CA THR A 61 14.11 7.74 -0.95
C THR A 61 12.93 6.84 -0.58
N CYS A 62 12.17 7.25 0.43
CA CYS A 62 11.03 6.51 0.94
C CYS A 62 9.74 7.20 0.54
N ASN A 63 8.93 6.56 -0.28
CA ASN A 63 7.65 7.07 -0.79
C ASN A 63 6.47 6.31 -0.17
N ASN A 64 5.51 7.04 0.40
CA ASN A 64 4.24 6.50 0.89
C ASN A 64 3.12 6.83 -0.08
N ASN A 65 2.65 5.83 -0.80
CA ASN A 65 1.62 5.97 -1.82
C ASN A 65 0.21 5.59 -1.32
N PHE A 66 0.06 5.18 -0.04
CA PHE A 66 -1.24 4.76 0.49
C PHE A 66 -2.26 5.88 0.56
N SER A 67 -1.82 7.09 0.82
CA SER A 67 -2.73 8.20 1.15
C SER A 67 -3.31 8.91 -0.06
N GLY A 68 -2.82 8.64 -1.27
CA GLY A 68 -3.19 9.41 -2.46
C GLY A 68 -2.90 10.91 -2.34
N GLN A 69 -2.23 11.31 -1.27
CA GLN A 69 -1.69 12.65 -1.07
C GLN A 69 -0.21 12.60 -1.44
N ASP A 70 0.24 13.61 -2.16
CA ASP A 70 1.66 13.84 -2.40
C ASP A 70 2.31 14.18 -1.04
N SER A 71 2.64 13.13 -0.30
CA SER A 71 3.48 13.30 0.89
C SER A 71 4.92 13.48 0.42
N ASP A 72 5.59 14.47 0.96
CA ASP A 72 7.01 14.67 0.66
C ASP A 72 7.79 13.37 0.95
N PRO A 73 8.63 12.91 0.01
CA PRO A 73 9.41 11.71 0.22
C PRO A 73 10.40 11.92 1.37
N LEU A 74 10.58 10.90 2.20
CA LEU A 74 11.63 10.89 3.20
C LEU A 74 12.93 10.42 2.56
N ILE A 75 13.97 11.23 2.66
CA ILE A 75 15.31 10.90 2.17
C ILE A 75 16.18 10.49 3.36
N LEU A 76 16.78 9.32 3.28
CA LEU A 76 17.64 8.77 4.32
C LEU A 76 19.04 8.44 3.78
N ASP A 77 20.05 8.65 4.63
CA ASP A 77 21.41 8.18 4.39
C ASP A 77 21.60 6.79 5.00
N THR A 78 21.84 5.80 4.16
CA THR A 78 22.05 4.41 4.59
C THR A 78 23.36 4.24 5.37
N SER A 79 24.34 5.14 5.22
CA SER A 79 25.60 5.11 5.98
C SER A 79 25.41 5.59 7.42
N ASN A 80 24.34 6.30 7.72
CA ASN A 80 24.04 6.77 9.06
C ASN A 80 23.82 5.58 10.01
N PRO A 81 24.50 5.53 11.19
CA PRO A 81 24.26 4.48 12.18
C PRO A 81 22.81 4.38 12.66
N ALA A 82 22.08 5.50 12.69
CA ALA A 82 20.68 5.56 13.08
C ALA A 82 19.69 5.28 11.92
N PHE A 83 20.17 4.87 10.75
CA PHE A 83 19.34 4.62 9.56
C PHE A 83 18.15 3.70 9.86
N THR A 84 18.40 2.59 10.55
CA THR A 84 17.33 1.63 10.90
C THR A 84 16.29 2.26 11.82
N ASP A 85 16.68 3.12 12.75
CA ASP A 85 15.76 3.80 13.68
C ASP A 85 14.94 4.85 12.95
N PHE A 86 15.52 5.62 12.05
CA PHE A 86 14.79 6.56 11.21
C PHE A 86 13.76 5.87 10.34
N LEU A 87 14.15 4.76 9.68
CA LEU A 87 13.23 3.97 8.86
C LEU A 87 12.10 3.37 9.71
N SER A 88 12.42 2.86 10.90
CA SER A 88 11.42 2.33 11.84
C SER A 88 10.44 3.39 12.30
N ASN A 89 10.91 4.58 12.64
CA ASN A 89 10.06 5.70 13.05
C ASN A 89 9.16 6.16 11.91
N TRP A 90 9.66 6.16 10.68
CA TRP A 90 8.86 6.49 9.51
C TRP A 90 7.72 5.50 9.30
N PHE A 91 7.99 4.18 9.37
CA PHE A 91 6.92 3.19 9.33
C PHE A 91 5.94 3.33 10.50
N ALA A 92 6.44 3.63 11.70
CA ALA A 92 5.59 3.82 12.88
C ALA A 92 4.69 5.07 12.79
N SER A 93 5.00 6.02 11.92
CA SER A 93 4.16 7.19 11.65
C SER A 93 2.95 6.90 10.76
N MET A 94 2.92 5.74 10.11
CA MET A 94 1.80 5.30 9.27
C MET A 94 0.63 4.85 10.16
N ASP A 95 -0.59 4.93 9.62
CA ASP A 95 -1.75 4.44 10.35
C ASP A 95 -1.78 2.90 10.46
N SER A 96 -2.63 2.40 11.35
CA SER A 96 -2.71 0.96 11.64
C SER A 96 -3.16 0.12 10.44
N VAL A 97 -3.95 0.69 9.53
CA VAL A 97 -4.42 -0.01 8.32
C VAL A 97 -3.26 -0.16 7.34
N GLN A 98 -2.51 0.91 7.11
CA GLN A 98 -1.32 0.91 6.25
C GLN A 98 -0.27 -0.08 6.75
N ILE A 99 0.04 -0.03 8.06
CA ILE A 99 0.99 -0.97 8.69
C ILE A 99 0.52 -2.42 8.57
N ASN A 100 -0.75 -2.70 8.77
CA ASN A 100 -1.29 -4.05 8.59
C ASN A 100 -1.16 -4.55 7.16
N ARG A 101 -1.41 -3.69 6.18
CA ARG A 101 -1.23 -4.02 4.76
C ARG A 101 0.22 -4.33 4.43
N LEU A 102 1.17 -3.57 4.98
CA LEU A 102 2.61 -3.81 4.82
C LEU A 102 3.07 -5.13 5.47
N LYS A 103 2.57 -5.44 6.66
CA LYS A 103 2.96 -6.66 7.40
C LYS A 103 2.37 -7.94 6.84
N ASN A 104 1.16 -7.88 6.31
CA ASN A 104 0.38 -9.05 5.89
C ASN A 104 0.26 -9.19 4.37
N GLY A 105 0.67 -8.18 3.61
CA GLY A 105 0.62 -8.14 2.16
C GLY A 105 2.00 -7.97 1.52
N SER A 106 2.01 -7.81 0.20
CA SER A 106 3.20 -7.49 -0.59
C SER A 106 3.10 -6.06 -1.13
N GLU A 107 2.87 -5.11 -0.21
CA GLU A 107 2.62 -3.71 -0.53
C GLU A 107 3.91 -2.86 -0.49
N LEU A 108 5.06 -3.48 -0.19
CA LEU A 108 6.35 -2.82 -0.19
C LEU A 108 7.17 -3.25 -1.38
N HIS A 109 7.69 -2.27 -2.09
CA HIS A 109 8.62 -2.45 -3.21
C HIS A 109 9.95 -1.77 -2.92
N ILE A 110 11.05 -2.44 -3.22
CA ILE A 110 12.40 -1.87 -3.19
C ILE A 110 12.88 -1.77 -4.63
N SER A 111 13.07 -0.55 -5.08
CA SER A 111 13.63 -0.21 -6.39
C SER A 111 15.12 0.08 -6.25
N VAL A 112 15.96 -0.56 -7.03
CA VAL A 112 17.42 -0.51 -6.88
C VAL A 112 18.03 0.12 -8.12
N GLY A 113 18.77 1.22 -7.92
CA GLY A 113 19.49 1.90 -8.97
C GLY A 113 20.78 1.20 -9.37
N ASP A 114 21.31 1.56 -10.54
CA ASP A 114 22.55 1.04 -11.05
C ASP A 114 23.72 1.33 -10.12
N GLY A 115 24.58 0.33 -9.91
CA GLY A 115 25.80 0.47 -9.11
C GLY A 115 25.61 0.37 -7.60
N VAL A 116 24.39 0.11 -7.12
CA VAL A 116 24.15 -0.17 -5.70
C VAL A 116 24.69 -1.55 -5.35
N THR A 117 25.43 -1.64 -4.24
CA THR A 117 26.02 -2.90 -3.80
C THR A 117 25.00 -3.81 -3.11
N ASP A 118 25.21 -5.12 -3.23
CA ASP A 118 24.38 -6.12 -2.53
C ASP A 118 24.38 -5.90 -1.00
N ALA A 119 25.49 -5.41 -0.45
CA ALA A 119 25.60 -5.10 0.98
C ALA A 119 24.59 -4.03 1.41
N THR A 120 24.39 -3.00 0.60
CA THR A 120 23.39 -1.95 0.84
C THR A 120 21.98 -2.49 0.73
N ILE A 121 21.70 -3.27 -0.31
CA ILE A 121 20.39 -3.91 -0.50
C ILE A 121 20.04 -4.79 0.70
N GLU A 122 20.96 -5.64 1.14
CA GLU A 122 20.75 -6.51 2.29
C GLU A 122 20.61 -5.74 3.61
N LYS A 123 21.29 -4.60 3.76
CA LYS A 123 21.12 -3.71 4.91
C LYS A 123 19.70 -3.14 4.96
N VAL A 124 19.21 -2.62 3.84
CA VAL A 124 17.84 -2.08 3.74
C VAL A 124 16.81 -3.17 4.02
N LYS A 125 16.93 -4.33 3.38
CA LYS A 125 16.04 -5.49 3.61
C LYS A 125 15.97 -5.86 5.08
N ARG A 126 17.12 -6.01 5.75
CA ARG A 126 17.18 -6.34 7.18
C ARG A 126 16.53 -5.27 8.05
N SER A 127 16.69 -4.00 7.70
CA SER A 127 16.07 -2.90 8.44
C SER A 127 14.54 -2.92 8.30
N VAL A 128 14.04 -3.18 7.09
CA VAL A 128 12.60 -3.37 6.84
C VAL A 128 12.05 -4.57 7.61
N MET A 129 12.74 -5.69 7.59
CA MET A 129 12.33 -6.91 8.31
C MET A 129 12.29 -6.70 9.83
N LYS A 130 13.19 -5.88 10.40
CA LYS A 130 13.14 -5.49 11.82
C LYS A 130 11.87 -4.72 12.17
N CYS A 131 11.26 -4.02 11.22
CA CYS A 131 9.97 -3.36 11.39
C CYS A 131 8.77 -4.33 11.32
N GLY A 132 9.02 -5.64 11.14
CA GLY A 132 8.00 -6.68 11.05
C GLY A 132 7.39 -6.85 9.67
N ILE A 133 7.94 -6.19 8.64
CA ILE A 133 7.50 -6.30 7.25
C ILE A 133 8.31 -7.41 6.59
N LYS A 134 7.64 -8.46 6.14
CA LYS A 134 8.27 -9.67 5.56
C LYS A 134 8.04 -9.80 4.06
N GLY A 135 6.90 -9.31 3.57
CA GLY A 135 6.55 -9.34 2.15
C GLY A 135 7.08 -8.09 1.46
N MET A 136 8.07 -8.25 0.60
CA MET A 136 8.61 -7.17 -0.22
C MET A 136 8.99 -7.69 -1.59
N SER A 137 8.81 -6.87 -2.63
CA SER A 137 9.34 -7.13 -3.98
C SER A 137 10.56 -6.24 -4.22
N ILE A 138 11.46 -6.70 -5.08
CA ILE A 138 12.69 -5.98 -5.41
C ILE A 138 12.86 -6.01 -6.91
N SER A 139 13.14 -4.86 -7.52
CA SER A 139 13.52 -4.75 -8.93
C SER A 139 14.64 -3.74 -9.13
N ASN A 140 15.36 -3.86 -10.22
CA ASN A 140 16.30 -2.84 -10.69
C ASN A 140 15.56 -1.88 -11.63
N PHE A 141 15.96 -0.62 -11.63
CA PHE A 141 15.46 0.41 -12.55
C PHE A 141 16.59 1.02 -13.38
#